data_85368e721be9f4c17b084da57abdce9b
#
_entry.id   85368e721be9f4c17b084da57abdce9b
#
_cell.length_a   1.000
_cell.length_b   1.000
_cell.length_c   1.000
_cell.angle_alpha   90.00
_cell.angle_beta   90.00
_cell.angle_gamma   90.00
#
_symmetry.space_group_name_H-M   'P 1'
#
loop_
_entity.id
_entity.type
_entity.pdbx_description
1 polymer ?
#
loop_
_entity_poly.entity_id
_entity_poly.type
_entity_poly.pdbx_seq_one_letter_code
_entity_poly.pdbx_strand_id
1 'polypeptide(L)'
;MILMKDDFRVALVTGHIPVSQIASTITKELIEEKLAIFNQSLKQDFAIDAPRIAVLSLNPHAGDEGLLGKEEEEIIIPALKEMSARGILCYGPYPADGFMGSGNFTHFDGVLAMYHDQGLAPFKALAMDGGVNYTARLPVIRTSPAHGTAYDIAGKGLASEDSFRQAIYVAIDVFRNRLRDKAAHANPLRKQY
;
A
#
# COMPACT_ATOMS: atom_id res chain seq x y z
N MET A 1 1.83 6.37 -3.14
CA MET A 1 2.44 6.41 -1.79
C MET A 1 2.25 5.05 -1.15
N ILE A 2 3.31 4.49 -0.59
CA ILE A 2 3.29 3.26 0.22
C ILE A 2 3.96 3.61 1.55
N LEU A 3 3.26 3.40 2.65
CA LEU A 3 3.85 3.45 3.98
C LEU A 3 4.28 2.06 4.39
N MET A 4 5.46 1.94 4.96
CA MET A 4 6.01 0.64 5.34
C MET A 4 6.80 0.69 6.63
N LYS A 5 6.72 -0.40 7.37
CA LYS A 5 7.63 -0.77 8.46
C LYS A 5 7.77 -2.29 8.43
N ASP A 6 8.99 -2.76 8.28
CA ASP A 6 9.28 -4.19 8.10
C ASP A 6 8.41 -4.80 6.98
N ASP A 7 7.62 -5.81 7.29
CA ASP A 7 6.71 -6.46 6.33
C ASP A 7 5.31 -5.85 6.27
N PHE A 8 5.01 -4.87 7.12
CA PHE A 8 3.73 -4.18 7.09
C PHE A 8 3.77 -3.01 6.10
N ARG A 9 3.05 -3.13 4.97
CA ARG A 9 3.01 -2.16 3.88
C ARG A 9 1.58 -1.75 3.60
N VAL A 10 1.32 -0.45 3.58
CA VAL A 10 -0.01 0.13 3.34
C VAL A 10 0.05 1.10 2.16
N ALA A 11 -0.77 0.87 1.16
CA ALA A 11 -1.01 1.78 0.05
C ALA A 11 -2.44 2.36 0.10
N LEU A 12 -2.66 3.45 -0.60
CA LEU A 12 -3.94 4.16 -0.60
C LEU A 12 -4.51 4.28 -2.01
N VAL A 13 -5.82 4.11 -2.15
CA VAL A 13 -6.56 4.44 -3.37
C VAL A 13 -6.66 5.95 -3.52
N THR A 14 -7.20 6.63 -2.51
CA THR A 14 -7.25 8.09 -2.44
C THR A 14 -6.31 8.61 -1.36
N GLY A 15 -5.72 9.77 -1.58
CA GLY A 15 -4.77 10.41 -0.66
C GLY A 15 -5.36 11.66 0.00
N HIS A 16 -4.77 12.82 -0.29
CA HIS A 16 -5.10 14.10 0.34
C HIS A 16 -6.31 14.76 -0.33
N ILE A 17 -7.50 14.20 -0.11
CA ILE A 17 -8.78 14.77 -0.55
C ILE A 17 -9.72 14.91 0.65
N PRO A 18 -10.69 15.83 0.60
CA PRO A 18 -11.71 15.93 1.64
C PRO A 18 -12.51 14.64 1.81
N VAL A 19 -12.89 14.29 3.04
CA VAL A 19 -13.70 13.10 3.34
C VAL A 19 -14.98 13.05 2.50
N SER A 20 -15.63 14.21 2.30
CA SER A 20 -16.85 14.32 1.48
C SER A 20 -16.67 13.92 0.00
N GLN A 21 -15.43 13.83 -0.49
CA GLN A 21 -15.14 13.48 -1.87
C GLN A 21 -14.67 12.04 -2.05
N ILE A 22 -14.48 11.29 -0.96
CA ILE A 22 -13.89 9.94 -1.03
C ILE A 22 -14.76 9.02 -1.87
N ALA A 23 -16.03 8.85 -1.52
CA ALA A 23 -16.93 7.92 -2.20
C ALA A 23 -17.06 8.24 -3.71
N SER A 24 -17.20 9.53 -4.05
CA SER A 24 -17.30 9.96 -5.46
C SER A 24 -15.99 9.86 -6.25
N THR A 25 -14.85 9.80 -5.58
CA THR A 25 -13.53 9.66 -6.22
C THR A 25 -13.17 8.20 -6.46
N ILE A 26 -13.67 7.27 -5.65
CA ILE A 26 -13.39 5.85 -5.78
C ILE A 26 -14.14 5.29 -6.99
N THR A 27 -13.38 4.87 -8.01
CA THR A 27 -13.91 4.18 -9.19
C THR A 27 -13.19 2.85 -9.37
N LYS A 28 -13.79 1.98 -10.16
CA LYS A 28 -13.20 0.68 -10.53
C LYS A 28 -11.80 0.87 -11.14
N GLU A 29 -11.68 1.77 -12.10
CA GLU A 29 -10.44 2.05 -12.83
C GLU A 29 -9.35 2.59 -11.89
N LEU A 30 -9.72 3.44 -10.92
CA LEU A 30 -8.76 3.97 -9.95
C LEU A 30 -8.24 2.86 -9.04
N ILE A 31 -9.11 1.95 -8.56
CA ILE A 31 -8.70 0.79 -7.76
C ILE A 31 -7.77 -0.12 -8.56
N GLU A 32 -8.12 -0.42 -9.81
CA GLU A 32 -7.30 -1.24 -10.70
C GLU A 32 -5.92 -0.62 -10.94
N GLU A 33 -5.87 0.70 -11.20
CA GLU A 33 -4.60 1.42 -11.34
C GLU A 33 -3.74 1.30 -10.07
N LYS A 34 -4.32 1.55 -8.90
CA LYS A 34 -3.57 1.49 -7.63
C LYS A 34 -3.12 0.09 -7.29
N LEU A 35 -3.95 -0.93 -7.54
CA LEU A 35 -3.57 -2.34 -7.37
C LEU A 35 -2.42 -2.73 -8.29
N ALA A 36 -2.47 -2.33 -9.57
CA ALA A 36 -1.41 -2.62 -10.53
C ALA A 36 -0.07 -1.98 -10.11
N ILE A 37 -0.10 -0.70 -9.72
CA ILE A 37 1.10 0.02 -9.22
C ILE A 37 1.64 -0.63 -7.95
N PHE A 38 0.77 -0.98 -7.01
CA PHE A 38 1.16 -1.58 -5.74
C PHE A 38 1.78 -2.96 -5.95
N ASN A 39 1.12 -3.83 -6.73
CA ASN A 39 1.63 -5.14 -7.08
C ASN A 39 2.98 -5.08 -7.79
N GLN A 40 3.15 -4.14 -8.73
CA GLN A 40 4.43 -3.93 -9.40
C GLN A 40 5.54 -3.53 -8.42
N SER A 41 5.24 -2.60 -7.50
CA SER A 41 6.21 -2.19 -6.48
C SER A 41 6.56 -3.31 -5.52
N LEU A 42 5.58 -4.13 -5.09
CA LEU A 42 5.84 -5.28 -4.25
C LEU A 42 6.79 -6.28 -4.92
N LYS A 43 6.62 -6.51 -6.22
CA LYS A 43 7.51 -7.38 -7.00
C LYS A 43 8.88 -6.77 -7.24
N GLN A 44 8.92 -5.59 -7.83
CA GLN A 44 10.15 -4.97 -8.33
C GLN A 44 10.97 -4.30 -7.22
N ASP A 45 10.30 -3.54 -6.35
CA ASP A 45 10.96 -2.70 -5.36
C ASP A 45 11.21 -3.46 -4.04
N PHE A 46 10.30 -4.37 -3.67
CA PHE A 46 10.37 -5.15 -2.44
C PHE A 46 10.72 -6.63 -2.65
N ALA A 47 10.95 -7.06 -3.90
CA ALA A 47 11.40 -8.40 -4.28
C ALA A 47 10.48 -9.54 -3.79
N ILE A 48 9.15 -9.33 -3.86
CA ILE A 48 8.14 -10.33 -3.50
C ILE A 48 7.54 -10.90 -4.79
N ASP A 49 7.84 -12.14 -5.13
CA ASP A 49 7.48 -12.73 -6.45
C ASP A 49 5.98 -12.86 -6.67
N ALA A 50 5.22 -13.27 -5.66
CA ALA A 50 3.78 -13.49 -5.72
C ALA A 50 3.05 -12.75 -4.58
N PRO A 51 3.04 -11.40 -4.58
CA PRO A 51 2.53 -10.63 -3.48
C PRO A 51 1.02 -10.81 -3.30
N ARG A 52 0.61 -11.07 -2.06
CA ARG A 52 -0.79 -11.14 -1.64
C ARG A 52 -1.21 -9.78 -1.10
N ILE A 53 -2.20 -9.16 -1.73
CA ILE A 53 -2.68 -7.82 -1.38
C ILE A 53 -4.06 -7.93 -0.74
N ALA A 54 -4.19 -7.51 0.51
CA ALA A 54 -5.50 -7.30 1.13
C ALA A 54 -6.07 -5.95 0.68
N VAL A 55 -7.35 -5.93 0.32
CA VAL A 55 -8.06 -4.70 -0.05
C VAL A 55 -9.14 -4.44 0.99
N LEU A 56 -9.10 -3.27 1.60
CA LEU A 56 -10.10 -2.87 2.59
C LEU A 56 -11.39 -2.44 1.91
N SER A 57 -12.51 -2.58 2.60
CA SER A 57 -13.78 -2.00 2.17
C SER A 57 -13.76 -0.48 2.34
N LEU A 58 -14.67 0.20 1.66
CA LEU A 58 -14.91 1.63 1.90
C LEU A 58 -15.84 1.83 3.10
N ASN A 59 -16.94 1.06 3.11
CA ASN A 59 -18.00 1.20 4.11
C ASN A 59 -17.80 0.26 5.31
N PRO A 60 -18.39 0.59 6.47
CA PRO A 60 -18.43 -0.31 7.61
C PRO A 60 -19.02 -1.67 7.23
N HIS A 61 -18.52 -2.75 7.85
CA HIS A 61 -18.99 -4.11 7.61
C HIS A 61 -18.99 -4.54 6.13
N ALA A 62 -18.10 -3.94 5.32
CA ALA A 62 -18.02 -4.15 3.87
C ALA A 62 -19.37 -3.88 3.15
N GLY A 63 -20.10 -2.85 3.59
CA GLY A 63 -21.37 -2.43 3.00
C GLY A 63 -22.60 -3.19 3.50
N ASP A 64 -22.43 -4.24 4.28
CA ASP A 64 -23.53 -5.07 4.86
C ASP A 64 -24.61 -5.40 3.82
N GLU A 65 -24.21 -6.12 2.75
CA GLU A 65 -25.07 -6.49 1.62
C GLU A 65 -25.79 -5.28 0.97
N GLY A 66 -25.11 -4.12 0.92
CA GLY A 66 -25.62 -2.88 0.33
C GLY A 66 -26.47 -2.01 1.26
N LEU A 67 -26.66 -2.42 2.52
CA LEU A 67 -27.41 -1.63 3.51
C LEU A 67 -26.65 -0.35 3.92
N LEU A 68 -25.32 -0.44 4.02
CA LEU A 68 -24.45 0.67 4.45
C LEU A 68 -23.67 1.32 3.29
N GLY A 69 -24.07 1.03 2.06
CA GLY A 69 -23.43 1.52 0.84
C GLY A 69 -23.28 0.38 -0.18
N LYS A 70 -23.18 0.74 -1.45
CA LYS A 70 -23.08 -0.22 -2.56
C LYS A 70 -21.72 -0.23 -3.24
N GLU A 71 -20.79 0.59 -2.79
CA GLU A 71 -19.49 0.75 -3.42
C GLU A 71 -18.70 -0.56 -3.42
N GLU A 72 -18.91 -1.43 -2.42
CA GLU A 72 -18.30 -2.76 -2.39
C GLU A 72 -18.81 -3.63 -3.54
N GLU A 73 -20.12 -3.70 -3.73
CA GLU A 73 -20.75 -4.55 -4.73
C GLU A 73 -20.59 -4.00 -6.16
N GLU A 74 -20.74 -2.67 -6.31
CA GLU A 74 -20.78 -2.02 -7.62
C GLU A 74 -19.39 -1.63 -8.15
N ILE A 75 -18.40 -1.41 -7.26
CA ILE A 75 -17.09 -0.88 -7.62
C ILE A 75 -15.95 -1.81 -7.18
N ILE A 76 -15.83 -2.11 -5.86
CA ILE A 76 -14.64 -2.75 -5.32
C ILE A 76 -14.56 -4.21 -5.77
N ILE A 77 -15.62 -5.00 -5.57
CA ILE A 77 -15.65 -6.42 -5.96
C ILE A 77 -15.41 -6.60 -7.47
N PRO A 78 -16.05 -5.82 -8.37
CA PRO A 78 -15.74 -5.87 -9.79
C PRO A 78 -14.27 -5.57 -10.13
N ALA A 79 -13.66 -4.58 -9.47
CA ALA A 79 -12.24 -4.27 -9.64
C ALA A 79 -11.36 -5.46 -9.22
N LEU A 80 -11.63 -6.06 -8.05
CA LEU A 80 -10.87 -7.22 -7.57
C LEU A 80 -10.98 -8.43 -8.51
N LYS A 81 -12.17 -8.71 -9.02
CA LYS A 81 -12.39 -9.80 -10.00
C LYS A 81 -11.56 -9.60 -11.27
N GLU A 82 -11.57 -8.38 -11.81
CA GLU A 82 -10.79 -8.04 -13.00
C GLU A 82 -9.27 -8.18 -12.74
N MET A 83 -8.78 -7.66 -11.61
CA MET A 83 -7.36 -7.72 -11.29
C MET A 83 -6.89 -9.15 -10.98
N SER A 84 -7.75 -9.97 -10.35
CA SER A 84 -7.49 -11.40 -10.17
C SER A 84 -7.41 -12.15 -11.51
N ALA A 85 -8.28 -11.84 -12.46
CA ALA A 85 -8.23 -12.41 -13.80
C ALA A 85 -6.93 -12.04 -14.56
N ARG A 86 -6.33 -10.89 -14.22
CA ARG A 86 -5.00 -10.45 -14.72
C ARG A 86 -3.83 -11.05 -13.94
N GLY A 87 -4.08 -11.95 -12.98
CA GLY A 87 -3.05 -12.65 -12.21
C GLY A 87 -2.50 -11.88 -11.02
N ILE A 88 -3.19 -10.84 -10.52
CA ILE A 88 -2.85 -10.15 -9.29
C ILE A 88 -3.57 -10.80 -8.11
N LEU A 89 -2.82 -11.25 -7.11
CA LEU A 89 -3.38 -11.89 -5.92
C LEU A 89 -3.92 -10.82 -4.97
N CYS A 90 -5.17 -10.40 -5.19
CA CYS A 90 -5.88 -9.43 -4.36
C CYS A 90 -7.12 -10.06 -3.73
N TYR A 91 -7.34 -9.76 -2.47
CA TYR A 91 -8.36 -10.39 -1.62
C TYR A 91 -9.15 -9.34 -0.85
N GLY A 92 -10.43 -9.56 -0.66
CA GLY A 92 -11.34 -8.66 0.04
C GLY A 92 -12.66 -8.47 -0.72
N PRO A 93 -13.39 -7.38 -0.49
CA PRO A 93 -13.05 -6.29 0.46
C PRO A 93 -13.21 -6.72 1.93
N TYR A 94 -12.27 -6.33 2.76
CA TYR A 94 -12.30 -6.63 4.20
C TYR A 94 -12.78 -5.42 5.01
N PRO A 95 -13.67 -5.58 6.00
CA PRO A 95 -13.98 -4.53 6.97
C PRO A 95 -12.71 -4.08 7.68
N ALA A 96 -12.39 -2.77 7.61
CA ALA A 96 -11.09 -2.26 8.03
C ALA A 96 -10.80 -2.48 9.52
N ASP A 97 -11.80 -2.26 10.39
CA ASP A 97 -11.69 -2.39 11.82
C ASP A 97 -11.38 -3.84 12.25
N GLY A 98 -12.19 -4.79 11.79
CA GLY A 98 -11.99 -6.21 12.09
C GLY A 98 -10.70 -6.76 11.49
N PHE A 99 -10.35 -6.36 10.26
CA PHE A 99 -9.14 -6.81 9.59
C PHE A 99 -7.87 -6.34 10.31
N MET A 100 -7.82 -5.08 10.70
CA MET A 100 -6.68 -4.52 11.43
C MET A 100 -6.66 -4.99 12.89
N GLY A 101 -7.80 -5.01 13.56
CA GLY A 101 -7.91 -5.40 14.96
C GLY A 101 -7.58 -6.86 15.25
N SER A 102 -7.83 -7.75 14.30
CA SER A 102 -7.49 -9.18 14.41
C SER A 102 -6.05 -9.52 14.07
N GLY A 103 -5.26 -8.57 13.52
CA GLY A 103 -3.90 -8.82 13.06
C GLY A 103 -3.84 -9.58 11.73
N ASN A 104 -4.96 -9.75 11.02
CA ASN A 104 -5.01 -10.47 9.74
C ASN A 104 -4.09 -9.88 8.67
N PHE A 105 -3.72 -8.60 8.78
CA PHE A 105 -2.78 -7.95 7.88
C PHE A 105 -1.41 -8.66 7.82
N THR A 106 -1.02 -9.40 8.85
CA THR A 106 0.24 -10.16 8.88
C THR A 106 0.29 -11.33 7.90
N HIS A 107 -0.85 -11.75 7.36
CA HIS A 107 -0.93 -12.80 6.35
C HIS A 107 -0.78 -12.28 4.91
N PHE A 108 -0.59 -10.97 4.74
CA PHE A 108 -0.51 -10.29 3.46
C PHE A 108 0.80 -9.52 3.31
N ASP A 109 1.23 -9.36 2.08
CA ASP A 109 2.45 -8.62 1.75
C ASP A 109 2.20 -7.12 1.61
N GLY A 110 0.93 -6.74 1.46
CA GLY A 110 0.48 -5.37 1.43
C GLY A 110 -1.02 -5.21 1.66
N VAL A 111 -1.41 -4.04 2.15
CA VAL A 111 -2.79 -3.65 2.41
C VAL A 111 -3.12 -2.43 1.56
N LEU A 112 -4.17 -2.49 0.75
CA LEU A 112 -4.70 -1.34 0.01
C LEU A 112 -5.91 -0.79 0.74
N ALA A 113 -5.77 0.41 1.30
CA ALA A 113 -6.85 1.14 1.94
C ALA A 113 -7.53 2.10 0.95
N MET A 114 -8.83 2.35 1.13
CA MET A 114 -9.60 3.20 0.23
C MET A 114 -9.28 4.68 0.42
N TYR A 115 -8.95 5.13 1.63
CA TYR A 115 -8.65 6.53 1.91
C TYR A 115 -7.58 6.68 2.98
N HIS A 116 -7.10 7.91 3.12
CA HIS A 116 -5.93 8.26 3.91
C HIS A 116 -5.98 7.73 5.34
N ASP A 117 -6.94 8.13 6.14
CA ASP A 117 -6.94 7.79 7.56
C ASP A 117 -7.28 6.34 7.83
N GLN A 118 -8.03 5.67 6.93
CA GLN A 118 -8.29 4.24 7.03
C GLN A 118 -7.00 3.42 7.02
N GLY A 119 -6.03 3.82 6.21
CA GLY A 119 -4.73 3.15 6.13
C GLY A 119 -3.72 3.70 7.12
N LEU A 120 -3.65 5.03 7.27
CA LEU A 120 -2.57 5.67 8.01
C LEU A 120 -2.76 5.70 9.52
N ALA A 121 -3.99 5.77 10.01
CA ALA A 121 -4.22 5.75 11.46
C ALA A 121 -3.75 4.42 12.09
N PRO A 122 -4.18 3.23 11.61
CA PRO A 122 -3.67 1.98 12.13
C PRO A 122 -2.17 1.79 11.82
N PHE A 123 -1.69 2.20 10.64
CA PHE A 123 -0.27 2.13 10.33
C PHE A 123 0.58 2.89 11.36
N LYS A 124 0.23 4.14 11.64
CA LYS A 124 0.97 4.97 12.60
C LYS A 124 0.87 4.43 14.04
N ALA A 125 -0.26 3.86 14.42
CA ALA A 125 -0.42 3.24 15.74
C ALA A 125 0.50 2.03 15.92
N LEU A 126 0.72 1.24 14.86
CA LEU A 126 1.55 0.03 14.88
C LEU A 126 3.03 0.31 14.56
N ALA A 127 3.32 1.38 13.82
CA ALA A 127 4.64 1.68 13.25
C ALA A 127 5.22 3.00 13.76
N MET A 128 4.90 3.42 15.01
CA MET A 128 5.32 4.71 15.57
C MET A 128 6.83 4.98 15.45
N ASP A 129 7.64 3.92 15.60
CA ASP A 129 9.10 4.01 15.50
C ASP A 129 9.58 3.37 14.21
N GLY A 130 10.08 4.17 13.27
CA GLY A 130 10.77 3.65 12.08
C GLY A 130 9.92 3.52 10.81
N GLY A 131 8.71 4.06 10.78
CA GLY A 131 7.89 4.09 9.57
C GLY A 131 8.53 4.88 8.43
N VAL A 132 8.45 4.35 7.21
CA VAL A 132 8.99 4.94 5.98
C VAL A 132 7.86 5.19 4.98
N ASN A 133 7.89 6.35 4.34
CA ASN A 133 7.05 6.67 3.20
C ASN A 133 7.85 6.44 1.90
N TYR A 134 7.42 5.49 1.09
CA TYR A 134 7.98 5.19 -0.21
C TYR A 134 7.04 5.67 -1.33
N THR A 135 7.61 6.30 -2.36
CA THR A 135 6.85 6.76 -3.52
C THR A 135 7.05 5.80 -4.70
N ALA A 136 6.01 5.01 -4.98
CA ALA A 136 5.99 4.06 -6.08
C ALA A 136 5.95 4.73 -7.46
N ARG A 137 6.34 4.00 -8.50
CA ARG A 137 6.25 4.39 -9.92
C ARG A 137 7.05 5.64 -10.30
N LEU A 138 8.05 6.01 -9.54
CA LEU A 138 8.99 7.05 -9.95
C LEU A 138 10.21 6.42 -10.63
N PRO A 139 10.80 7.09 -11.64
CA PRO A 139 12.06 6.66 -12.24
C PRO A 139 13.24 6.76 -11.26
N VAL A 140 13.11 7.59 -10.25
CA VAL A 140 14.04 7.75 -9.13
C VAL A 140 13.47 7.08 -7.88
N ILE A 141 14.34 6.73 -6.94
CA ILE A 141 13.94 6.20 -5.64
C ILE A 141 13.72 7.37 -4.69
N ARG A 142 12.51 7.47 -4.13
CA ARG A 142 12.14 8.48 -3.15
C ARG A 142 11.59 7.81 -1.91
N THR A 143 12.31 7.96 -0.82
CA THR A 143 11.91 7.55 0.52
C THR A 143 11.93 8.76 1.45
N SER A 144 11.12 8.74 2.49
CA SER A 144 11.15 9.73 3.56
C SER A 144 10.65 9.12 4.86
N PRO A 145 10.98 9.70 6.03
CA PRO A 145 10.32 9.35 7.28
C PRO A 145 8.80 9.48 7.17
N ALA A 146 8.07 8.61 7.87
CA ALA A 146 6.60 8.63 7.87
C ALA A 146 6.00 9.61 8.88
N HIS A 147 6.84 10.23 9.74
CA HIS A 147 6.39 11.24 10.72
C HIS A 147 6.15 12.62 10.09
N GLY A 148 5.41 13.47 10.81
CA GLY A 148 5.19 14.87 10.43
C GLY A 148 6.43 15.75 10.62
N THR A 149 6.25 17.07 10.47
CA THR A 149 7.32 18.07 10.53
C THR A 149 7.97 18.25 11.91
N ALA A 150 7.29 17.81 12.99
CA ALA A 150 7.81 17.83 14.36
C ALA A 150 8.38 19.19 14.81
N TYR A 151 7.73 20.30 14.43
CA TYR A 151 8.15 21.66 14.79
C TYR A 151 8.22 21.89 16.31
N ASP A 152 7.41 21.16 17.07
CA ASP A 152 7.35 21.23 18.54
C ASP A 152 8.64 20.79 19.22
N ILE A 153 9.43 19.93 18.58
CA ILE A 153 10.73 19.45 19.09
C ILE A 153 11.94 19.98 18.29
N ALA A 154 11.71 20.86 17.32
CA ALA A 154 12.78 21.43 16.50
C ALA A 154 13.80 22.19 17.38
N GLY A 155 15.08 21.92 17.17
CA GLY A 155 16.17 22.55 17.92
C GLY A 155 16.37 22.05 19.37
N LYS A 156 15.53 21.09 19.85
CA LYS A 156 15.62 20.58 21.23
C LYS A 156 16.51 19.33 21.38
N GLY A 157 17.02 18.77 20.29
CA GLY A 157 17.82 17.55 20.33
C GLY A 157 17.05 16.28 20.75
N LEU A 158 15.70 16.29 20.62
CA LEU A 158 14.81 15.20 21.06
C LEU A 158 14.35 14.31 19.92
N ALA A 159 14.61 14.68 18.65
CA ALA A 159 14.18 13.92 17.48
C ALA A 159 14.94 12.59 17.41
N SER A 160 14.19 11.48 17.20
CA SER A 160 14.79 10.20 16.84
C SER A 160 15.21 10.19 15.38
N GLU A 161 16.41 9.69 15.10
CA GLU A 161 16.92 9.50 13.75
C GLU A 161 16.42 8.19 13.10
N ASP A 162 15.70 7.33 13.83
CA ASP A 162 15.38 5.97 13.41
C ASP A 162 14.60 5.92 12.09
N SER A 163 13.52 6.70 11.97
CA SER A 163 12.74 6.75 10.72
C SER A 163 13.55 7.25 9.53
N PHE A 164 14.46 8.21 9.74
CA PHE A 164 15.35 8.70 8.69
C PHE A 164 16.37 7.64 8.28
N ARG A 165 16.96 6.96 9.25
CA ARG A 165 17.88 5.83 9.03
C ARG A 165 17.19 4.71 8.27
N GLN A 166 15.97 4.33 8.66
CA GLN A 166 15.17 3.33 7.95
C GLN A 166 14.83 3.77 6.52
N ALA A 167 14.53 5.05 6.29
CA ALA A 167 14.30 5.55 4.94
C ALA A 167 15.54 5.40 4.03
N ILE A 168 16.75 5.57 4.57
CA ILE A 168 18.00 5.34 3.84
C ILE A 168 18.14 3.84 3.50
N TYR A 169 17.92 2.95 4.47
CA TYR A 169 18.03 1.51 4.23
C TYR A 169 17.03 1.02 3.20
N VAL A 170 15.77 1.46 3.27
CA VAL A 170 14.76 1.15 2.26
C VAL A 170 15.19 1.65 0.88
N ALA A 171 15.77 2.86 0.76
CA ALA A 171 16.25 3.36 -0.52
C ALA A 171 17.36 2.48 -1.11
N ILE A 172 18.29 2.00 -0.27
CA ILE A 172 19.37 1.09 -0.68
C ILE A 172 18.81 -0.25 -1.15
N ASP A 173 17.87 -0.82 -0.40
CA ASP A 173 17.29 -2.12 -0.73
C ASP A 173 16.45 -2.05 -2.02
N VAL A 174 15.63 -1.02 -2.20
CA VAL A 174 14.90 -0.78 -3.45
C VAL A 174 15.86 -0.62 -4.63
N PHE A 175 16.97 0.10 -4.45
CA PHE A 175 17.99 0.25 -5.50
C PHE A 175 18.57 -1.11 -5.92
N ARG A 176 18.96 -1.93 -4.94
CA ARG A 176 19.49 -3.27 -5.19
C ARG A 176 18.47 -4.17 -5.86
N ASN A 177 17.21 -4.14 -5.41
CA ASN A 177 16.13 -4.95 -5.96
C ASN A 177 15.83 -4.55 -7.41
N ARG A 178 15.75 -3.25 -7.74
CA ARG A 178 15.58 -2.76 -9.11
C ARG A 178 16.74 -3.18 -10.03
N LEU A 179 17.97 -3.20 -9.54
CA LEU A 179 19.11 -3.72 -10.31
C LEU A 179 18.98 -5.20 -10.59
N ARG A 180 18.57 -6.02 -9.60
CA ARG A 180 18.34 -7.46 -9.76
C ARG A 180 17.20 -7.73 -10.75
N ASP A 181 16.08 -7.05 -10.60
CA ASP A 181 14.93 -7.15 -11.50
C ASP A 181 15.33 -6.81 -12.94
N LYS A 182 16.05 -5.72 -13.15
CA LYS A 182 16.57 -5.33 -14.46
C LYS A 182 17.52 -6.40 -15.04
N ALA A 183 18.40 -6.97 -14.24
CA ALA A 183 19.34 -8.01 -14.68
C ALA A 183 18.58 -9.30 -15.06
N ALA A 184 17.58 -9.70 -14.27
CA ALA A 184 16.75 -10.87 -14.54
C ALA A 184 15.97 -10.75 -15.86
N HIS A 185 15.50 -9.55 -16.21
CA HIS A 185 14.75 -9.28 -17.44
C HIS A 185 15.62 -8.93 -18.65
N ALA A 186 16.93 -8.72 -18.49
CA ALA A 186 17.84 -8.38 -19.59
C ALA A 186 18.03 -9.53 -20.61
N ASN A 187 17.91 -10.79 -20.16
CA ASN A 187 18.05 -11.99 -21.00
C ASN A 187 16.90 -12.98 -20.72
N PRO A 188 15.67 -12.69 -21.15
CA PRO A 188 14.57 -13.62 -20.94
C PRO A 188 14.82 -14.92 -21.70
N LEU A 189 14.53 -16.06 -21.05
CA LEU A 189 14.57 -17.36 -21.71
C LEU A 189 13.67 -17.33 -22.95
N ARG A 190 14.23 -17.70 -24.12
CA ARG A 190 13.42 -17.83 -25.35
C ARG A 190 12.44 -18.98 -25.15
N LYS A 191 11.16 -18.76 -25.37
CA LYS A 191 10.18 -19.84 -25.47
C LYS A 191 10.61 -20.75 -26.61
N GLN A 192 10.97 -21.99 -26.32
CA GLN A 192 11.05 -23.03 -27.32
C GLN A 192 9.62 -23.49 -27.62
N TYR A 193 9.15 -23.22 -28.84
CA TYR A 193 7.90 -23.75 -29.35
C TYR A 193 8.12 -25.14 -29.93
#